data_05aab144bbb3bb786fe1d9ed5d3db9a2
#
_entry.id   05aab144bbb3bb786fe1d9ed5d3db9a2
#
_cell.length_a   1.000
_cell.length_b   1.000
_cell.length_c   1.000
_cell.angle_alpha   90.00
_cell.angle_beta   90.00
_cell.angle_gamma   90.00
#
_symmetry.space_group_name_H-M   'P 1'
#
loop_
_entity.id
_entity.type
_entity.pdbx_description
1 polymer ?
#
loop_
_entity_poly.entity_id
_entity_poly.type
_entity_poly.pdbx_seq_one_letter_code
_entity_poly.pdbx_strand_id
1 'polypeptide(L)'
;MIIDLTHALTDRLQVYPGDVSPSLVKHKDFHKNGYSDYMLTTGMHTGTHIDGPMHLTPDTGFISSLPADSFIGKGCVLNIEGKKIIKWKDSYTDIIM
;
A
#
# COMPACT_ATOMS: atom_id res chain seq x y z
N MET A 1 -20.03 -8.93 -2.45
CA MET A 1 -18.78 -9.35 -3.13
C MET A 1 -17.64 -8.49 -2.58
N ILE A 2 -16.52 -9.07 -2.22
CA ILE A 2 -15.31 -8.37 -1.78
C ILE A 2 -14.28 -8.54 -2.91
N ILE A 3 -13.64 -7.45 -3.31
CA ILE A 3 -12.60 -7.44 -4.35
C ILE A 3 -11.32 -6.94 -3.69
N ASP A 4 -10.29 -7.77 -3.71
CA ASP A 4 -8.96 -7.38 -3.26
C ASP A 4 -8.22 -6.70 -4.42
N LEU A 5 -7.83 -5.44 -4.21
CA LEU A 5 -7.08 -4.62 -5.16
C LEU A 5 -5.62 -4.46 -4.76
N THR A 6 -5.14 -5.21 -3.76
CA THR A 6 -3.77 -5.09 -3.26
C THR A 6 -2.79 -5.98 -4.02
N HIS A 7 -1.56 -5.53 -4.12
CA HIS A 7 -0.46 -6.38 -4.56
C HIS A 7 -0.09 -7.38 -3.46
N ALA A 8 0.13 -8.63 -3.83
CA ALA A 8 0.66 -9.62 -2.88
C ALA A 8 2.05 -9.18 -2.39
N LEU A 9 2.24 -9.14 -1.08
CA LEU A 9 3.53 -8.82 -0.48
C LEU A 9 4.41 -10.05 -0.48
N THR A 10 5.43 -10.04 -1.33
CA THR A 10 6.40 -11.14 -1.49
C THR A 10 7.82 -10.58 -1.52
N ASP A 11 8.81 -11.46 -1.36
CA ASP A 11 10.23 -11.12 -1.50
C ASP A 11 10.66 -10.75 -2.94
N ARG A 12 9.75 -10.96 -3.92
CA ARG A 12 9.95 -10.62 -5.34
C ARG A 12 9.17 -9.39 -5.78
N LEU A 13 8.50 -8.72 -4.84
CA LEU A 13 7.74 -7.53 -5.17
C LEU A 13 8.68 -6.43 -5.70
N GLN A 14 8.32 -5.88 -6.85
CA GLN A 14 9.10 -4.79 -7.45
C GLN A 14 9.01 -3.53 -6.59
N VAL A 15 10.14 -2.91 -6.35
CA VAL A 15 10.25 -1.63 -5.63
C VAL A 15 10.77 -0.53 -6.56
N TYR A 16 10.66 0.70 -6.11
CA TYR A 16 11.26 1.82 -6.82
C TYR A 16 12.79 1.63 -6.91
N PRO A 17 13.43 1.99 -8.03
CA PRO A 17 14.88 1.85 -8.18
C PRO A 17 15.66 2.56 -7.07
N GLY A 18 16.46 1.81 -6.33
CA GLY A 18 17.23 2.30 -5.18
C GLY A 18 16.59 2.05 -3.82
N ASP A 19 15.33 1.65 -3.78
CA ASP A 19 14.66 1.31 -2.51
C ASP A 19 15.01 -0.11 -2.03
N VAL A 20 14.74 -0.34 -0.74
CA VAL A 20 14.98 -1.64 -0.10
C VAL A 20 13.97 -2.66 -0.61
N SER A 21 14.46 -3.72 -1.21
CA SER A 21 13.60 -4.87 -1.58
C SER A 21 13.05 -5.56 -0.34
N PRO A 22 11.79 -6.01 -0.38
CA PRO A 22 11.23 -6.77 0.72
C PRO A 22 11.95 -8.09 0.90
N SER A 23 12.04 -8.54 2.14
CA SER A 23 12.62 -9.83 2.53
C SER A 23 11.67 -10.55 3.48
N LEU A 24 11.34 -11.79 3.14
CA LEU A 24 10.54 -12.70 3.92
C LEU A 24 11.39 -13.91 4.31
N VAL A 25 11.79 -13.98 5.56
CA VAL A 25 12.64 -15.05 6.08
C VAL A 25 11.88 -15.87 7.12
N LYS A 26 11.84 -17.20 6.92
CA LYS A 26 11.25 -18.08 7.91
C LYS A 26 12.06 -18.00 9.22
N HIS A 27 11.44 -17.55 10.28
CA HIS A 27 12.05 -17.39 11.60
C HIS A 27 11.81 -18.60 12.50
N LYS A 28 10.60 -19.18 12.42
CA LYS A 28 10.22 -20.39 13.17
C LYS A 28 9.61 -21.43 12.24
N ASP A 29 9.88 -22.70 12.55
CA ASP A 29 9.36 -23.83 11.81
C ASP A 29 8.45 -24.67 12.72
N PHE A 30 7.28 -25.06 12.23
CA PHE A 30 6.28 -25.78 13.02
C PHE A 30 6.84 -27.08 13.59
N HIS A 31 7.59 -27.84 12.83
CA HIS A 31 8.11 -29.15 13.27
C HIS A 31 9.18 -29.02 14.36
N LYS A 32 9.87 -27.88 14.42
CA LYS A 32 10.93 -27.63 15.41
C LYS A 32 10.43 -26.83 16.63
N ASN A 33 9.52 -25.91 16.39
CA ASN A 33 9.12 -24.90 17.39
C ASN A 33 7.66 -25.02 17.82
N GLY A 34 6.85 -25.86 17.18
CA GLY A 34 5.42 -26.00 17.44
C GLY A 34 4.57 -24.91 16.78
N TYR A 35 5.17 -23.96 16.07
CA TYR A 35 4.51 -22.91 15.29
C TYR A 35 5.40 -22.42 14.16
N SER A 36 4.81 -21.80 13.16
CA SER A 36 5.55 -21.17 12.04
C SER A 36 5.47 -19.65 12.16
N ASP A 37 6.61 -18.99 11.92
CA ASP A 37 6.71 -17.54 11.93
C ASP A 37 7.68 -17.05 10.85
N TYR A 38 7.40 -15.88 10.29
CA TYR A 38 8.22 -15.24 9.28
C TYR A 38 8.58 -13.82 9.69
N MET A 39 9.82 -13.46 9.48
CA MET A 39 10.29 -12.08 9.62
C MET A 39 10.15 -11.36 8.28
N LEU A 40 9.43 -10.23 8.30
CA LEU A 40 9.29 -9.33 7.16
C LEU A 40 10.16 -8.09 7.40
N THR A 41 11.06 -7.81 6.46
CA THR A 41 11.76 -6.53 6.35
C THR A 41 11.35 -5.88 5.05
N THR A 42 10.87 -4.64 5.10
CA THR A 42 10.42 -3.90 3.91
C THR A 42 10.52 -2.39 4.12
N GLY A 43 10.68 -1.67 3.02
CA GLY A 43 10.43 -0.23 3.00
C GLY A 43 8.94 0.07 3.18
N MET A 44 8.60 1.24 3.73
CA MET A 44 7.22 1.65 3.96
C MET A 44 6.46 1.98 2.67
N HIS A 45 7.18 2.30 1.59
CA HIS A 45 6.62 2.62 0.27
C HIS A 45 6.73 1.43 -0.69
N THR A 46 6.36 0.24 -0.22
CA THR A 46 6.46 -1.02 -0.96
C THR A 46 5.09 -1.64 -1.13
N GLY A 47 4.75 -2.06 -2.35
CA GLY A 47 3.45 -2.67 -2.66
C GLY A 47 2.30 -1.68 -2.57
N THR A 48 1.13 -2.16 -2.18
CA THR A 48 -0.06 -1.32 -1.98
C THR A 48 0.01 -0.67 -0.61
N HIS A 49 0.16 0.64 -0.58
CA HIS A 49 0.35 1.41 0.64
C HIS A 49 -0.27 2.81 0.55
N ILE A 50 -0.26 3.52 1.66
CA ILE A 50 -0.66 4.93 1.76
C ILE A 50 0.57 5.73 2.17
N ASP A 51 0.82 6.84 1.49
CA ASP A 51 1.86 7.79 1.86
C ASP A 51 1.42 8.63 3.05
N GLY A 52 2.27 8.72 4.07
CA GLY A 52 2.08 9.66 5.17
C GLY A 52 2.53 11.07 4.77
N PRO A 53 2.07 12.13 5.50
CA PRO A 53 2.39 13.51 5.16
C PRO A 53 3.89 13.80 5.08
N MET A 54 4.69 13.17 5.93
CA MET A 54 6.14 13.40 5.98
C MET A 54 6.92 12.75 4.83
N HIS A 55 6.29 11.98 3.94
CA HIS A 55 7.00 11.35 2.82
C HIS A 55 7.54 12.38 1.82
N LEU A 56 6.73 13.36 1.47
CA LEU A 56 7.08 14.39 0.47
C LEU A 56 6.96 15.82 0.99
N THR A 57 6.72 16.01 2.28
CA THR A 57 6.58 17.32 2.91
C THR A 57 7.45 17.40 4.17
N PRO A 58 7.78 18.60 4.65
CA PRO A 58 8.49 18.79 5.93
C PRO A 58 7.62 18.52 7.16
N ASP A 59 6.39 18.06 7.01
CA ASP A 59 5.51 17.67 8.09
C ASP A 59 6.10 16.50 8.88
N THR A 60 6.01 16.55 10.20
CA THR A 60 6.51 15.52 11.11
C THR A 60 5.42 14.60 11.66
N GLY A 61 4.18 14.76 11.19
CA GLY A 61 3.04 13.96 11.62
C GLY A 61 3.12 12.51 11.12
N PHE A 62 2.97 11.55 12.03
CA PHE A 62 2.85 10.14 11.67
C PHE A 62 1.45 9.82 11.17
N ILE A 63 1.34 8.91 10.21
CA ILE A 63 0.05 8.42 9.71
C ILE A 63 -0.79 7.80 10.83
N SER A 64 -0.16 7.21 11.84
CA SER A 64 -0.83 6.64 13.01
C SER A 64 -1.53 7.67 13.91
N SER A 65 -1.27 8.96 13.75
CA SER A 65 -1.97 10.03 14.45
C SER A 65 -3.28 10.44 13.76
N LEU A 66 -3.52 9.98 12.54
CA LEU A 66 -4.76 10.23 11.83
C LEU A 66 -5.87 9.28 12.33
N PRO A 67 -7.11 9.76 12.43
CA PRO A 67 -8.22 8.89 12.81
C PRO A 67 -8.49 7.82 11.74
N ALA A 68 -8.93 6.64 12.16
CA ALA A 68 -9.09 5.49 11.25
C ALA A 68 -10.10 5.73 10.12
N ASP A 69 -11.10 6.58 10.35
CA ASP A 69 -12.09 6.95 9.33
C ASP A 69 -11.52 7.78 8.18
N SER A 70 -10.33 8.38 8.37
CA SER A 70 -9.59 9.02 7.29
C SER A 70 -9.19 8.06 6.16
N PHE A 71 -9.21 6.75 6.42
CA PHE A 71 -8.81 5.70 5.47
C PHE A 71 -9.99 4.94 4.88
N ILE A 72 -11.21 5.38 5.19
CA ILE A 72 -12.45 4.77 4.71
C ILE A 72 -13.24 5.82 3.95
N GLY A 73 -13.72 5.47 2.77
CA GLY A 73 -14.50 6.41 1.97
C GLY A 73 -15.18 5.74 0.79
N LYS A 74 -15.98 6.51 0.10
CA LYS A 74 -16.53 6.11 -1.18
C LYS A 74 -15.44 6.26 -2.24
N GLY A 75 -15.42 5.37 -3.21
CA GLY A 75 -14.46 5.41 -4.31
C GLY A 75 -15.14 5.26 -5.66
N CYS A 76 -14.38 5.52 -6.71
CA CYS A 76 -14.80 5.27 -8.08
C CYS A 76 -13.66 4.66 -8.89
N VAL A 77 -14.01 3.95 -9.95
CA VAL A 77 -13.04 3.44 -10.92
C VAL A 77 -13.04 4.36 -12.13
N LEU A 78 -11.87 4.93 -12.44
CA LEU A 78 -11.69 5.79 -13.59
C LEU A 78 -11.14 4.99 -14.78
N ASN A 79 -11.75 5.16 -15.96
CA ASN A 79 -11.16 4.65 -17.18
C ASN A 79 -9.99 5.56 -17.62
N ILE A 80 -8.78 5.05 -17.51
CA ILE A 80 -7.54 5.75 -17.86
C ILE A 80 -6.83 5.14 -19.06
N GLU A 81 -7.45 4.22 -19.77
CA GLU A 81 -6.88 3.56 -20.93
C GLU A 81 -6.34 4.57 -21.95
N GLY A 82 -5.10 4.38 -22.39
CA GLY A 82 -4.40 5.26 -23.31
C GLY A 82 -3.99 6.63 -22.76
N LYS A 83 -4.21 6.92 -21.48
CA LYS A 83 -3.84 8.20 -20.84
C LYS A 83 -2.53 8.09 -20.09
N LYS A 84 -1.61 9.01 -20.36
CA LYS A 84 -0.34 9.14 -19.62
C LYS A 84 -0.47 10.00 -18.36
N ILE A 85 -1.45 10.90 -18.34
CA ILE A 85 -1.70 11.82 -17.23
C ILE A 85 -3.18 11.84 -16.96
N ILE A 86 -3.56 11.69 -15.69
CA ILE A 86 -4.92 11.85 -15.22
C ILE A 86 -5.04 13.27 -14.66
N LYS A 87 -5.97 14.05 -15.20
CA LYS A 87 -6.34 15.36 -14.64
C LYS A 87 -7.72 15.24 -14.02
N TRP A 88 -7.92 15.90 -12.89
CA TRP A 88 -9.23 15.98 -12.27
C TRP A 88 -10.26 16.58 -13.24
N LYS A 89 -11.46 16.03 -13.21
CA LYS A 89 -12.65 16.56 -13.94
C LYS A 89 -13.82 16.59 -12.97
N ASP A 90 -14.63 17.63 -13.05
CA ASP A 90 -15.82 17.78 -12.19
C ASP A 90 -16.78 16.59 -12.32
N SER A 91 -16.88 15.99 -13.52
CA SER A 91 -17.71 14.80 -13.77
C SER A 91 -17.27 13.57 -12.95
N TYR A 92 -16.08 13.57 -12.34
CA TYR A 92 -15.66 12.45 -11.49
C TYR A 92 -16.36 12.48 -10.13
N THR A 93 -16.83 13.63 -9.67
CA THR A 93 -17.61 13.77 -8.44
C THR A 93 -18.94 13.02 -8.50
N ASP A 94 -19.51 12.90 -9.70
CA ASP A 94 -20.80 12.25 -9.92
C ASP A 94 -20.69 10.70 -9.98
N ILE A 95 -19.46 10.18 -10.06
CA ILE A 95 -19.18 8.73 -10.17
C ILE A 95 -18.84 8.11 -8.81
N ILE A 96 -18.65 8.91 -7.78
CA ILE A 96 -18.33 8.43 -6.43
C ILE A 96 -19.55 7.72 -5.85
N MET A 97 -19.44 6.42 -5.74
CA MET A 97 -20.47 5.53 -5.18
C MET A 97 -20.33 5.35 -3.68
#